data_e92878e59e204fea65c571b1a711106d
#
_entry.id   e92878e59e204fea65c571b1a711106d
#
_cell.length_a   1.000
_cell.length_b   1.000
_cell.length_c   1.000
_cell.angle_alpha   90.00
_cell.angle_beta   90.00
_cell.angle_gamma   90.00
#
_symmetry.space_group_name_H-M   'P 1'
#
loop_
_entity.id
_entity.type
_entity.pdbx_description
1 polymer ?
#
loop_
_entity_poly.entity_id
_entity_poly.type
_entity_poly.pdbx_seq_one_letter_code
_entity_poly.pdbx_strand_id
1 'polypeptide(L)'
;MKKLGIISIEDSSAASNLEQSNSSRRILVVDDDNDVRQLSVDVLIDSGYEVEAAKDGAAGWEALQTYDFDLVITDNKMPRMTGIDMLERLRAARMTVPVIMATSHLPTHEFASKPWLRPDAALQRPFSNDDLLETVKRVLRGYDSYSAHINLLFSRYL
;
A
#
# COMPACT_ATOMS: atom_id res chain seq x y z
N MET A 1 -21.12 5.01 58.39
CA MET A 1 -20.17 5.65 57.46
C MET A 1 -19.85 4.65 56.34
N LYS A 2 -20.41 4.83 55.17
CA LYS A 2 -20.13 3.98 53.99
C LYS A 2 -19.15 4.71 53.08
N LYS A 3 -17.98 4.12 52.85
CA LYS A 3 -17.05 4.58 51.83
C LYS A 3 -17.55 4.17 50.47
N LEU A 4 -17.85 5.14 49.67
CA LEU A 4 -18.08 4.94 48.23
C LEU A 4 -16.71 4.72 47.56
N GLY A 5 -16.52 3.53 47.01
CA GLY A 5 -15.39 3.24 46.14
C GLY A 5 -15.57 3.92 44.83
N ILE A 6 -14.61 4.75 44.44
CA ILE A 6 -14.49 5.33 43.12
C ILE A 6 -14.01 4.24 42.18
N ILE A 7 -14.83 3.83 41.25
CA ILE A 7 -14.42 2.96 40.14
C ILE A 7 -13.82 3.87 39.08
N SER A 8 -12.50 3.90 38.99
CA SER A 8 -11.81 4.48 37.84
C SER A 8 -11.90 3.50 36.70
N ILE A 9 -12.76 3.79 35.76
CA ILE A 9 -12.76 3.10 34.45
C ILE A 9 -11.74 3.86 33.61
N GLU A 10 -10.52 3.38 33.59
CA GLU A 10 -9.54 3.82 32.59
C GLU A 10 -9.88 3.11 31.27
N ASP A 11 -10.52 3.84 30.39
CA ASP A 11 -10.81 3.40 29.04
C ASP A 11 -9.54 3.62 28.19
N SER A 12 -8.56 2.73 28.37
CA SER A 12 -7.33 2.75 27.58
C SER A 12 -7.38 1.87 26.33
N SER A 13 -8.56 1.30 26.03
CA SER A 13 -8.70 0.35 24.93
C SER A 13 -8.89 1.00 23.54
N ALA A 14 -9.31 2.26 23.49
CA ALA A 14 -9.58 2.94 22.23
C ALA A 14 -8.30 3.45 21.51
N ALA A 15 -7.27 3.83 22.26
CA ALA A 15 -6.01 4.32 21.69
C ALA A 15 -5.13 3.19 21.13
N SER A 16 -5.18 2.00 21.74
CA SER A 16 -4.41 0.84 21.28
C SER A 16 -4.92 0.23 19.97
N ASN A 17 -6.21 0.40 19.65
CA ASN A 17 -6.80 -0.14 18.43
C ASN A 17 -6.46 0.66 17.16
N LEU A 18 -6.10 1.94 17.29
CA LEU A 18 -5.70 2.78 16.16
C LEU A 18 -4.24 2.55 15.74
N GLU A 19 -3.37 2.20 16.69
CA GLU A 19 -1.97 1.86 16.40
C GLU A 19 -1.82 0.42 15.89
N GLN A 20 -2.69 -0.50 16.30
CA GLN A 20 -2.68 -1.89 15.83
C GLN A 20 -3.14 -2.06 14.37
N SER A 21 -3.87 -1.10 13.79
CA SER A 21 -4.34 -1.21 12.40
C SER A 21 -3.21 -1.07 11.37
N ASN A 22 -2.10 -0.40 11.70
CA ASN A 22 -0.95 -0.24 10.81
C ASN A 22 0.06 -1.39 10.90
N SER A 23 0.17 -2.07 12.05
CA SER A 23 1.17 -3.10 12.31
C SER A 23 0.93 -4.44 11.59
N SER A 24 -0.23 -4.61 10.95
CA SER A 24 -0.59 -5.81 10.20
C SER A 24 -0.67 -5.61 8.68
N ARG A 25 -0.39 -4.40 8.18
CA ARG A 25 -0.43 -4.11 6.74
C ARG A 25 0.81 -4.63 6.05
N ARG A 26 0.60 -5.39 4.99
CA ARG A 26 1.66 -6.00 4.21
C ARG A 26 1.86 -5.28 2.88
N ILE A 27 3.07 -4.79 2.66
CA ILE A 27 3.45 -3.99 1.50
C ILE A 27 4.48 -4.75 0.66
N LEU A 28 4.25 -4.81 -0.64
CA LEU A 28 5.23 -5.30 -1.60
C LEU A 28 5.98 -4.12 -2.23
N VAL A 29 7.31 -4.14 -2.14
CA VAL A 29 8.20 -3.17 -2.78
C VAL A 29 8.91 -3.83 -3.96
N VAL A 30 8.70 -3.30 -5.16
CA VAL A 30 9.28 -3.83 -6.40
C VAL A 30 10.16 -2.78 -7.05
N ASP A 31 11.45 -3.03 -7.09
CA ASP A 31 12.45 -2.12 -7.66
C ASP A 31 13.70 -2.91 -8.05
N ASP A 32 14.28 -2.66 -9.21
CA ASP A 32 15.49 -3.34 -9.65
C ASP A 32 16.77 -2.72 -9.07
N ASP A 33 16.72 -1.47 -8.61
CA ASP A 33 17.79 -0.85 -7.87
C ASP A 33 17.81 -1.34 -6.42
N ASN A 34 18.87 -2.06 -6.04
CA ASN A 34 18.99 -2.68 -4.74
C ASN A 34 19.00 -1.65 -3.59
N ASP A 35 19.69 -0.52 -3.78
CA ASP A 35 19.85 0.48 -2.72
C ASP A 35 18.54 1.24 -2.51
N VAL A 36 17.86 1.61 -3.58
CA VAL A 36 16.53 2.26 -3.52
C VAL A 36 15.49 1.33 -2.92
N ARG A 37 15.50 0.07 -3.33
CA ARG A 37 14.59 -0.95 -2.79
C ARG A 37 14.82 -1.14 -1.28
N GLN A 38 16.07 -1.29 -0.85
CA GLN A 38 16.40 -1.50 0.56
C GLN A 38 16.03 -0.27 1.42
N LEU A 39 16.31 0.94 0.94
CA LEU A 39 15.93 2.16 1.63
C LEU A 39 14.41 2.24 1.85
N SER A 40 13.62 1.94 0.83
CA SER A 40 12.16 1.92 0.93
C SER A 40 11.66 0.87 1.93
N VAL A 41 12.26 -0.32 1.90
CA VAL A 41 11.95 -1.41 2.84
C VAL A 41 12.23 -0.98 4.28
N ASP A 42 13.41 -0.42 4.54
CA ASP A 42 13.81 -0.02 5.91
C ASP A 42 12.88 1.06 6.48
N VAL A 43 12.56 2.08 5.68
CA VAL A 43 11.63 3.16 6.08
C VAL A 43 10.25 2.62 6.42
N LEU A 44 9.74 1.69 5.63
CA LEU A 44 8.42 1.11 5.84
C LEU A 44 8.38 0.17 7.06
N ILE A 45 9.41 -0.65 7.24
CA ILE A 45 9.54 -1.52 8.43
C ILE A 45 9.62 -0.68 9.70
N ASP A 46 10.44 0.38 9.71
CA ASP A 46 10.57 1.30 10.84
C ASP A 46 9.24 2.00 11.18
N SER A 47 8.35 2.11 10.21
CA SER A 47 7.01 2.67 10.38
C SER A 47 5.94 1.65 10.78
N GLY A 48 6.31 0.39 11.00
CA GLY A 48 5.43 -0.67 11.51
C GLY A 48 4.72 -1.52 10.45
N TYR A 49 5.11 -1.41 9.18
CA TYR A 49 4.57 -2.25 8.12
C TYR A 49 5.33 -3.58 8.01
N GLU A 50 4.63 -4.62 7.59
CA GLU A 50 5.26 -5.83 7.08
C GLU A 50 5.64 -5.60 5.62
N VAL A 51 6.88 -5.87 5.25
CA VAL A 51 7.37 -5.56 3.91
C VAL A 51 8.02 -6.76 3.26
N GLU A 52 7.65 -7.00 2.03
CA GLU A 52 8.31 -7.96 1.14
C GLU A 52 8.91 -7.23 -0.05
N ALA A 53 10.07 -7.66 -0.50
CA ALA A 53 10.81 -7.00 -1.56
C ALA A 53 10.97 -7.91 -2.77
N ALA A 54 10.79 -7.36 -3.96
CA ALA A 54 11.02 -8.03 -5.22
C ALA A 54 11.98 -7.21 -6.10
N LYS A 55 12.93 -7.89 -6.73
CA LYS A 55 13.99 -7.25 -7.51
C LYS A 55 13.60 -6.83 -8.92
N ASP A 56 12.43 -7.20 -9.38
CA ASP A 56 11.89 -6.85 -10.69
C ASP A 56 10.38 -7.16 -10.77
N GLY A 57 9.75 -6.74 -11.85
CA GLY A 57 8.32 -6.95 -12.05
C GLY A 57 7.90 -8.42 -12.13
N ALA A 58 8.76 -9.30 -12.65
CA ALA A 58 8.46 -10.73 -12.70
C ALA A 58 8.42 -11.37 -11.31
N ALA A 59 9.41 -11.06 -10.46
CA ALA A 59 9.43 -11.49 -9.07
C ALA A 59 8.26 -10.87 -8.26
N GLY A 60 7.93 -9.61 -8.53
CA GLY A 60 6.78 -8.93 -7.92
C GLY A 60 5.46 -9.60 -8.31
N TRP A 61 5.29 -9.95 -9.56
CA TRP A 61 4.12 -10.67 -10.03
C TRP A 61 3.98 -12.06 -9.40
N GLU A 62 5.08 -12.80 -9.27
CA GLU A 62 5.11 -14.09 -8.58
C GLU A 62 4.70 -13.95 -7.11
N ALA A 63 5.21 -12.93 -6.40
CA ALA A 63 4.83 -12.65 -5.02
C ALA A 63 3.33 -12.35 -4.89
N LEU A 64 2.76 -11.55 -5.80
CA LEU A 64 1.33 -11.22 -5.83
C LEU A 64 0.42 -12.43 -6.08
N GLN A 65 0.90 -13.44 -6.78
CA GLN A 65 0.16 -14.69 -6.99
C GLN A 65 0.23 -15.62 -5.78
N THR A 66 1.23 -15.45 -4.92
CA THR A 66 1.50 -16.36 -3.80
C THR A 66 0.97 -15.82 -2.48
N TYR A 67 1.00 -14.51 -2.28
CA TYR A 67 0.67 -13.85 -1.02
C TYR A 67 -0.31 -12.69 -1.23
N ASP A 68 -1.08 -12.39 -0.19
CA ASP A 68 -1.93 -11.22 -0.14
C ASP A 68 -1.15 -10.00 0.35
N PHE A 69 -1.33 -8.88 -0.34
CA PHE A 69 -0.74 -7.58 0.01
C PHE A 69 -1.84 -6.52 0.13
N ASP A 70 -1.61 -5.57 1.02
CA ASP A 70 -2.48 -4.39 1.19
C ASP A 70 -2.08 -3.24 0.26
N LEU A 71 -0.84 -3.25 -0.22
CA LEU A 71 -0.30 -2.21 -1.10
C LEU A 71 0.89 -2.75 -1.90
N VAL A 72 1.02 -2.28 -3.13
CA VAL A 72 2.21 -2.47 -3.97
C VAL A 72 2.86 -1.11 -4.23
N ILE A 73 4.16 -1.01 -4.03
CA ILE A 73 4.98 0.12 -4.44
C ILE A 73 5.93 -0.40 -5.52
N THR A 74 5.88 0.17 -6.71
CA THR A 74 6.70 -0.31 -7.83
C THR A 74 7.39 0.82 -8.58
N ASP A 75 8.63 0.60 -9.00
CA ASP A 75 9.21 1.37 -10.10
C ASP A 75 8.54 0.96 -11.43
N ASN A 76 8.69 1.79 -12.44
CA ASN A 76 8.22 1.44 -13.78
C ASN A 76 9.35 0.83 -14.64
N LYS A 77 10.51 1.45 -14.65
CA LYS A 77 11.61 1.06 -15.52
C LYS A 77 12.44 -0.07 -14.92
N MET A 78 12.03 -1.30 -15.19
CA MET A 78 12.68 -2.51 -14.71
C MET A 78 12.90 -3.50 -15.87
N PRO A 79 13.94 -4.36 -15.79
CA PRO A 79 14.15 -5.42 -16.78
C PRO A 79 13.05 -6.48 -16.70
N ARG A 80 12.84 -7.20 -17.78
CA ARG A 80 11.90 -8.35 -17.94
C ARG A 80 10.43 -7.98 -17.88
N MET A 81 10.00 -7.22 -16.88
CA MET A 81 8.62 -6.76 -16.72
C MET A 81 8.64 -5.37 -16.11
N THR A 82 8.07 -4.41 -16.80
CA THR A 82 7.92 -3.04 -16.31
C THR A 82 6.83 -2.94 -15.23
N GLY A 83 6.82 -1.83 -14.49
CA GLY A 83 5.72 -1.55 -13.54
C GLY A 83 4.37 -1.47 -14.21
N ILE A 84 4.29 -0.91 -15.43
CA ILE A 84 3.07 -0.91 -16.24
C ILE A 84 2.65 -2.33 -16.62
N ASP A 85 3.57 -3.17 -17.07
CA ASP A 85 3.24 -4.56 -17.43
C ASP A 85 2.67 -5.32 -16.23
N MET A 86 3.25 -5.11 -15.04
CA MET A 86 2.75 -5.70 -13.80
C MET A 86 1.36 -5.17 -13.45
N LEU A 87 1.16 -3.86 -13.57
CA LEU A 87 -0.15 -3.22 -13.32
C LEU A 87 -1.21 -3.72 -14.30
N GLU A 88 -0.87 -3.91 -15.57
CA GLU A 88 -1.76 -4.47 -16.59
C GLU A 88 -2.19 -5.90 -16.23
N ARG A 89 -1.26 -6.73 -15.74
CA ARG A 89 -1.58 -8.08 -15.25
C ARG A 89 -2.46 -8.06 -14.02
N LEU A 90 -2.19 -7.17 -13.07
CA LEU A 90 -3.04 -6.97 -11.89
C LEU A 90 -4.49 -6.65 -12.27
N ARG A 91 -4.68 -5.71 -13.19
CA ARG A 91 -6.01 -5.32 -13.66
C ARG A 91 -6.70 -6.45 -14.43
N ALA A 92 -5.98 -7.15 -15.30
CA ALA A 92 -6.51 -8.32 -16.03
C ALA A 92 -6.92 -9.47 -15.10
N ALA A 93 -6.18 -9.68 -14.02
CA ALA A 93 -6.51 -10.66 -12.98
C ALA A 93 -7.60 -10.18 -11.98
N ARG A 94 -8.11 -8.96 -12.15
CA ARG A 94 -9.10 -8.32 -11.26
C ARG A 94 -8.64 -8.24 -9.80
N MET A 95 -7.35 -8.10 -9.58
CA MET A 95 -6.78 -7.87 -8.26
C MET A 95 -7.00 -6.41 -7.86
N THR A 96 -7.53 -6.20 -6.65
CA THR A 96 -7.93 -4.88 -6.18
C THR A 96 -6.88 -4.18 -5.31
N VAL A 97 -5.71 -4.80 -5.12
CA VAL A 97 -4.61 -4.21 -4.35
C VAL A 97 -4.24 -2.84 -4.92
N PRO A 98 -4.18 -1.79 -4.08
CA PRO A 98 -3.75 -0.47 -4.52
C PRO A 98 -2.27 -0.45 -4.91
N VAL A 99 -1.92 0.43 -5.85
CA VAL A 99 -0.57 0.54 -6.40
C VAL A 99 -0.08 1.98 -6.32
N ILE A 100 1.10 2.17 -5.77
CA ILE A 100 1.89 3.41 -5.85
C ILE A 100 3.02 3.18 -6.87
N MET A 101 3.11 4.04 -7.88
CA MET A 101 4.23 4.02 -8.80
C MET A 101 5.28 5.05 -8.37
N ALA A 102 6.44 4.56 -7.96
CA ALA A 102 7.57 5.36 -7.49
C ALA A 102 8.69 5.29 -8.55
N THR A 103 8.79 6.31 -9.39
CA THR A 103 9.68 6.29 -10.57
C THR A 103 10.28 7.65 -10.90
N SER A 104 11.44 7.66 -11.55
CA SER A 104 12.04 8.88 -12.09
C SER A 104 11.30 9.42 -13.32
N HIS A 105 10.63 8.54 -14.07
CA HIS A 105 9.92 8.88 -15.29
C HIS A 105 8.52 8.27 -15.27
N LEU A 106 7.52 9.10 -14.98
CA LEU A 106 6.13 8.68 -15.03
C LEU A 106 5.71 8.41 -16.48
N PRO A 107 5.11 7.26 -16.76
CA PRO A 107 4.65 6.89 -18.09
C PRO A 107 3.31 7.58 -18.41
N THR A 108 3.33 8.90 -18.50
CA THR A 108 2.13 9.73 -18.67
C THR A 108 1.40 9.47 -19.97
N HIS A 109 2.14 9.11 -21.03
CA HIS A 109 1.56 8.79 -22.33
C HIS A 109 0.73 7.50 -22.26
N GLU A 110 1.25 6.48 -21.60
CA GLU A 110 0.54 5.20 -21.40
C GLU A 110 -0.71 5.40 -20.53
N PHE A 111 -0.64 6.23 -19.50
CA PHE A 111 -1.81 6.55 -18.68
C PHE A 111 -2.85 7.40 -19.41
N ALA A 112 -2.44 8.21 -20.36
CA ALA A 112 -3.37 8.97 -21.19
C ALA A 112 -4.12 8.05 -22.19
N SER A 113 -3.41 7.09 -22.78
CA SER A 113 -3.98 6.12 -23.74
C SER A 113 -4.76 5.00 -23.06
N LYS A 114 -4.36 4.60 -21.84
CA LYS A 114 -4.98 3.54 -21.04
C LYS A 114 -5.29 4.03 -19.61
N PRO A 115 -6.34 4.84 -19.41
CA PRO A 115 -6.65 5.43 -18.10
C PRO A 115 -6.87 4.42 -16.97
N TRP A 116 -7.29 3.20 -17.31
CA TRP A 116 -7.47 2.11 -16.33
C TRP A 116 -6.17 1.55 -15.75
N LEU A 117 -5.01 1.91 -16.36
CA LEU A 117 -3.69 1.55 -15.85
C LEU A 117 -3.11 2.60 -14.90
N ARG A 118 -3.83 3.67 -14.59
CA ARG A 118 -3.35 4.65 -13.61
C ARG A 118 -3.17 3.98 -12.25
N PRO A 119 -2.02 4.21 -11.59
CA PRO A 119 -1.83 3.81 -10.23
C PRO A 119 -2.70 4.65 -9.29
N ASP A 120 -2.90 4.19 -8.07
CA ASP A 120 -3.64 4.93 -7.04
C ASP A 120 -2.89 6.18 -6.58
N ALA A 121 -1.57 6.17 -6.64
CA ALA A 121 -0.72 7.35 -6.48
C ALA A 121 0.59 7.19 -7.25
N ALA A 122 1.24 8.32 -7.51
CA ALA A 122 2.55 8.37 -8.13
C ALA A 122 3.51 9.22 -7.29
N LEU A 123 4.72 8.72 -7.12
CA LEU A 123 5.83 9.43 -6.49
C LEU A 123 6.95 9.59 -7.51
N GLN A 124 7.24 10.82 -7.87
CA GLN A 124 8.36 11.11 -8.77
C GLN A 124 9.65 11.23 -7.98
N ARG A 125 10.67 10.49 -8.37
CA ARG A 125 12.01 10.57 -7.79
C ARG A 125 12.74 11.84 -8.24
N PRO A 126 13.50 12.50 -7.32
CA PRO A 126 13.72 12.13 -5.92
C PRO A 126 12.55 12.54 -5.02
N PHE A 127 12.21 11.72 -4.04
CA PHE A 127 11.23 12.01 -2.99
C PHE A 127 11.85 11.71 -1.61
N SER A 128 11.32 12.34 -0.58
CA SER A 128 11.75 12.13 0.81
C SER A 128 11.10 10.88 1.43
N ASN A 129 11.64 10.41 2.54
CA ASN A 129 11.01 9.36 3.33
C ASN A 129 9.61 9.76 3.80
N ASP A 130 9.43 11.03 4.17
CA ASP A 130 8.13 11.57 4.59
C ASP A 130 7.12 11.55 3.44
N ASP A 131 7.53 11.91 2.22
CA ASP A 131 6.67 11.83 1.03
C ASP A 131 6.19 10.39 0.78
N LEU A 132 7.11 9.41 0.93
CA LEU A 132 6.77 8.00 0.81
C LEU A 132 5.74 7.58 1.86
N LEU A 133 6.01 7.86 3.13
CA LEU A 133 5.13 7.47 4.24
C LEU A 133 3.78 8.14 4.20
N GLU A 134 3.71 9.44 3.87
CA GLU A 134 2.45 10.15 3.71
C GLU A 134 1.62 9.58 2.56
N THR A 135 2.26 9.27 1.44
CA THR A 135 1.58 8.68 0.27
C THR A 135 1.03 7.31 0.60
N VAL A 136 1.81 6.46 1.27
CA VAL A 136 1.38 5.13 1.74
C VAL A 136 0.15 5.25 2.65
N LYS A 137 0.21 6.11 3.67
CA LYS A 137 -0.90 6.32 4.61
C LYS A 137 -2.17 6.82 3.90
N ARG A 138 -2.02 7.75 2.97
CA ARG A 138 -3.14 8.30 2.19
C ARG A 138 -3.80 7.24 1.32
N VAL A 139 -3.03 6.44 0.61
CA VAL A 139 -3.55 5.39 -0.28
C VAL A 139 -4.24 4.29 0.53
N LEU A 140 -3.65 3.84 1.62
CA LEU A 140 -4.26 2.82 2.50
C LEU A 140 -5.57 3.32 3.12
N ARG A 141 -5.62 4.55 3.61
CA ARG A 141 -6.86 5.15 4.16
C ARG A 141 -7.96 5.31 3.10
N GLY A 142 -7.61 5.72 1.90
CA GLY A 142 -8.54 5.84 0.79
C GLY A 142 -9.15 4.49 0.42
N TYR A 143 -8.35 3.46 0.39
CA TYR A 143 -8.81 2.10 0.12
C TYR A 143 -9.74 1.55 1.23
N ASP A 144 -9.41 1.77 2.49
CA ASP A 144 -10.25 1.37 3.63
C ASP A 144 -11.62 2.06 3.61
N SER A 145 -11.64 3.36 3.32
CA SER A 145 -12.87 4.14 3.22
C SER A 145 -13.76 3.66 2.08
N TYR A 146 -13.17 3.33 0.94
CA TYR A 146 -13.87 2.79 -0.21
C TYR A 146 -14.46 1.41 0.08
N SER A 147 -13.66 0.51 0.66
CA SER A 147 -14.08 -0.83 1.03
C SER A 147 -15.20 -0.82 2.07
N ALA A 148 -15.11 0.05 3.08
CA ALA A 148 -16.15 0.23 4.08
C ALA A 148 -17.45 0.75 3.46
N HIS A 149 -17.37 1.68 2.52
CA HIS A 149 -18.54 2.23 1.82
C HIS A 149 -19.25 1.17 0.97
N ILE A 150 -18.50 0.38 0.23
CA ILE A 150 -19.03 -0.74 -0.57
C ILE A 150 -19.72 -1.76 0.33
N ASN A 151 -19.10 -2.17 1.45
CA ASN A 151 -19.70 -3.11 2.40
C ASN A 151 -21.01 -2.57 3.00
N LEU A 152 -21.08 -1.27 3.29
CA LEU A 152 -22.28 -0.62 3.78
C LEU A 152 -23.41 -0.61 2.73
N LEU A 153 -23.08 -0.40 1.47
CA LEU A 153 -24.04 -0.45 0.38
C LEU A 153 -24.60 -1.87 0.20
N PHE A 154 -23.74 -2.88 0.20
CA PHE A 154 -24.20 -4.28 0.07
C PHE A 154 -24.97 -4.77 1.27
N SER A 155 -24.66 -4.33 2.49
CA SER A 155 -25.41 -4.73 3.69
C SER A 155 -26.86 -4.20 3.74
N ARG A 156 -27.16 -3.18 2.95
CA ARG A 156 -28.54 -2.64 2.84
C ARG A 156 -29.44 -3.41 1.84
N TYR A 157 -28.84 -4.27 1.02
CA TYR A 157 -29.57 -5.04 0.00
C TYR A 157 -29.69 -6.54 0.34
N LEU A 158 -29.18 -6.94 1.50
CA LEU A 158 -29.39 -8.28 2.07
C LEU A 158 -30.31 -8.22 3.28
#